data_b6a435e43b5e24e3460187623bb9b346
#
_entry.id   b6a435e43b5e24e3460187623bb9b346
#
_cell.length_a   1.000
_cell.length_b   1.000
_cell.length_c   1.000
_cell.angle_alpha   90.00
_cell.angle_beta   90.00
_cell.angle_gamma   90.00
#
_symmetry.space_group_name_H-M   'P 1'
#
loop_
_entity.id
_entity.type
_entity.pdbx_description
1 polymer ?
#
loop_
_entity_poly.entity_id
_entity_poly.type
_entity_poly.pdbx_seq_one_letter_code
_entity_poly.pdbx_strand_id
1 'polypeptide(L)'
;MENNYDYIESGIVLGLTSKENLDKFRYSMADFSKHGEAYKFVTTYVDKYGEFPTSTTVCENFPTIDDVASELNFDYALATFKDQVLFRKIVKAFQSNKEMLLESPKVAYSKIMTDLNDIGLIYDEDVYNYDGGNLGRFTEWQLKREMRKNGMMGIPTSFASLNKIGVGWMPGELISLYARPTMGKTWLCVHAAAVAMMQGHKTLLVSTEMPKVSISLRADIILSNMMGYNFSHKAIRNGDDIDEDKYKEFLLKLNGRNMLVCDHIEGQNGITLETISGLIRKHQPEFVVLDGVYLVSSGGSNKAMWEQSHSLFYGLKNLCMTYNIAMFVSTQANRDAADLFSPPKPENVAFGDALLRASDIALSMCMVESSDYRRLIQYQKYRDGELNLRHSVLVWNVDSGNIYEDAVQEDEF
;
A
#
# COMPACT_ATOMS: atom_id res chain seq x y z
N MET A 1 -28.66 -13.10 -24.14
CA MET A 1 -27.43 -12.33 -23.92
C MET A 1 -26.53 -12.25 -25.13
N GLU A 2 -26.39 -13.32 -25.95
CA GLU A 2 -25.52 -13.31 -27.15
C GLU A 2 -25.89 -12.28 -28.23
N ASN A 3 -27.19 -11.98 -28.43
CA ASN A 3 -27.61 -10.99 -29.43
C ASN A 3 -27.24 -9.54 -29.10
N ASN A 4 -26.89 -9.25 -27.84
CA ASN A 4 -26.55 -7.87 -27.43
C ASN A 4 -25.07 -7.53 -27.69
N TYR A 5 -24.19 -8.54 -27.74
CA TYR A 5 -22.77 -8.32 -28.02
C TYR A 5 -22.53 -7.87 -29.47
N ASP A 6 -23.19 -8.53 -30.41
CA ASP A 6 -23.10 -8.26 -31.84
C ASP A 6 -23.51 -6.81 -32.16
N TYR A 7 -24.65 -6.39 -31.63
CA TYR A 7 -25.20 -5.06 -31.81
C TYR A 7 -24.32 -3.95 -31.22
N ILE A 8 -23.75 -4.18 -30.02
CA ILE A 8 -22.85 -3.23 -29.40
C ILE A 8 -21.52 -3.13 -30.14
N GLU A 9 -20.91 -4.27 -30.51
CA GLU A 9 -19.66 -4.28 -31.28
C GLU A 9 -19.83 -3.61 -32.66
N SER A 10 -20.98 -3.83 -33.32
CA SER A 10 -21.37 -3.12 -34.54
C SER A 10 -21.46 -1.62 -34.32
N GLY A 11 -22.12 -1.19 -33.23
CA GLY A 11 -22.25 0.22 -32.86
C GLY A 11 -20.90 0.89 -32.56
N ILE A 12 -19.96 0.17 -31.94
CA ILE A 12 -18.60 0.66 -31.75
C ILE A 12 -17.91 0.88 -33.10
N VAL A 13 -17.90 -0.12 -33.97
CA VAL A 13 -17.19 -0.04 -35.27
C VAL A 13 -17.80 1.08 -36.14
N LEU A 14 -19.12 1.16 -36.21
CA LEU A 14 -19.82 2.18 -37.00
C LEU A 14 -19.75 3.58 -36.37
N GLY A 15 -19.57 3.65 -35.05
CA GLY A 15 -19.40 4.92 -34.31
C GLY A 15 -18.00 5.52 -34.40
N LEU A 16 -17.01 4.79 -34.94
CA LEU A 16 -15.64 5.31 -35.15
C LEU A 16 -15.59 6.14 -36.44
N THR A 17 -16.31 7.28 -36.43
CA THR A 17 -16.45 8.20 -37.57
C THR A 17 -15.68 9.50 -37.38
N SER A 18 -15.02 9.69 -36.25
CA SER A 18 -14.26 10.88 -35.91
C SER A 18 -12.99 10.55 -35.14
N LYS A 19 -12.02 11.46 -35.20
CA LYS A 19 -10.79 11.35 -34.40
C LYS A 19 -11.11 11.35 -32.90
N GLU A 20 -12.08 12.12 -32.45
CA GLU A 20 -12.53 12.16 -31.06
C GLU A 20 -13.00 10.79 -30.56
N ASN A 21 -13.85 10.09 -31.34
CA ASN A 21 -14.30 8.75 -30.97
C ASN A 21 -13.16 7.73 -31.01
N LEU A 22 -12.26 7.83 -31.99
CA LEU A 22 -11.08 6.95 -32.06
C LEU A 22 -10.16 7.20 -30.87
N ASP A 23 -9.93 8.44 -30.46
CA ASP A 23 -9.11 8.79 -29.31
C ASP A 23 -9.72 8.33 -27.97
N LYS A 24 -11.06 8.25 -27.88
CA LYS A 24 -11.78 7.67 -26.73
C LYS A 24 -11.68 6.15 -26.67
N PHE A 25 -11.48 5.49 -27.81
CA PHE A 25 -11.48 4.03 -27.91
C PHE A 25 -10.09 3.44 -27.66
N ARG A 26 -9.88 2.87 -26.48
CA ARG A 26 -8.59 2.36 -25.98
C ARG A 26 -8.44 0.83 -26.11
N TYR A 27 -9.31 0.18 -26.87
CA TYR A 27 -9.33 -1.28 -27.01
C TYR A 27 -8.65 -1.72 -28.31
N SER A 28 -8.22 -2.99 -28.32
CA SER A 28 -7.57 -3.62 -29.46
C SER A 28 -8.56 -4.54 -30.22
N MET A 29 -8.16 -5.00 -31.40
CA MET A 29 -8.89 -6.02 -32.15
C MET A 29 -9.19 -7.28 -31.32
N ALA A 30 -8.28 -7.65 -30.41
CA ALA A 30 -8.42 -8.84 -29.58
C ALA A 30 -9.51 -8.70 -28.48
N ASP A 31 -9.99 -7.48 -28.24
CA ASP A 31 -11.04 -7.21 -27.26
C ASP A 31 -12.46 -7.39 -27.84
N PHE A 32 -12.58 -7.55 -29.15
CA PHE A 32 -13.84 -7.88 -29.82
C PHE A 32 -14.09 -9.39 -29.81
N SER A 33 -15.36 -9.78 -29.79
CA SER A 33 -15.76 -11.17 -29.93
C SER A 33 -15.99 -11.57 -31.39
N LYS A 34 -16.50 -10.65 -32.22
CA LYS A 34 -16.86 -10.90 -33.62
C LYS A 34 -16.29 -9.87 -34.59
N HIS A 35 -16.35 -8.61 -34.28
CA HIS A 35 -16.08 -7.51 -35.23
C HIS A 35 -14.68 -6.91 -35.15
N GLY A 36 -13.70 -7.65 -34.60
CA GLY A 36 -12.31 -7.18 -34.48
C GLY A 36 -11.65 -6.88 -35.84
N GLU A 37 -11.92 -7.67 -36.88
CA GLU A 37 -11.39 -7.41 -38.22
C GLU A 37 -12.01 -6.16 -38.84
N ALA A 38 -13.28 -5.89 -38.59
CA ALA A 38 -13.92 -4.65 -39.03
C ALA A 38 -13.32 -3.42 -38.32
N TYR A 39 -13.05 -3.51 -37.03
CA TYR A 39 -12.30 -2.47 -36.29
C TYR A 39 -10.92 -2.22 -36.91
N LYS A 40 -10.17 -3.29 -37.17
CA LYS A 40 -8.86 -3.22 -37.84
C LYS A 40 -8.94 -2.57 -39.22
N PHE A 41 -9.99 -2.90 -39.99
CA PHE A 41 -10.23 -2.25 -41.26
C PHE A 41 -10.41 -0.72 -41.11
N VAL A 42 -11.24 -0.27 -40.18
CA VAL A 42 -11.46 1.18 -39.93
C VAL A 42 -10.14 1.86 -39.55
N THR A 43 -9.36 1.33 -38.61
CA THR A 43 -8.09 1.92 -38.21
C THR A 43 -7.08 1.96 -39.35
N THR A 44 -6.96 0.87 -40.12
CA THR A 44 -6.06 0.80 -41.29
C THR A 44 -6.51 1.76 -42.41
N TYR A 45 -7.80 1.95 -42.58
CA TYR A 45 -8.35 2.87 -43.56
C TYR A 45 -8.00 4.32 -43.19
N VAL A 46 -8.16 4.68 -41.91
CA VAL A 46 -7.77 6.01 -41.39
C VAL A 46 -6.28 6.26 -41.56
N ASP A 47 -5.45 5.28 -41.20
CA ASP A 47 -3.97 5.39 -41.35
C ASP A 47 -3.53 5.58 -42.81
N LYS A 48 -4.25 4.93 -43.75
CA LYS A 48 -3.88 4.94 -45.15
C LYS A 48 -4.41 6.17 -45.92
N TYR A 49 -5.61 6.59 -45.61
CA TYR A 49 -6.32 7.63 -46.39
C TYR A 49 -6.46 8.97 -45.64
N GLY A 50 -6.21 9.00 -44.32
CA GLY A 50 -6.38 10.19 -43.46
C GLY A 50 -7.84 10.58 -43.20
N GLU A 51 -8.80 9.74 -43.65
CA GLU A 51 -10.23 9.95 -43.53
C GLU A 51 -10.92 8.70 -42.96
N PHE A 52 -12.07 8.84 -42.35
CA PHE A 52 -12.84 7.73 -41.83
C PHE A 52 -13.70 7.10 -42.93
N PRO A 53 -13.84 5.75 -42.99
CA PRO A 53 -14.75 5.10 -43.92
C PRO A 53 -16.20 5.45 -43.54
N THR A 54 -17.09 5.55 -44.52
CA THR A 54 -18.53 5.68 -44.28
C THR A 54 -19.11 4.38 -43.70
N SER A 55 -20.22 4.46 -42.96
CA SER A 55 -20.92 3.26 -42.47
C SER A 55 -21.27 2.32 -43.58
N THR A 56 -21.71 2.82 -44.77
CA THR A 56 -21.94 2.02 -45.94
C THR A 56 -20.71 1.25 -46.38
N THR A 57 -19.54 1.92 -46.45
CA THR A 57 -18.28 1.26 -46.82
C THR A 57 -17.91 0.14 -45.86
N VAL A 58 -18.16 0.34 -44.57
CA VAL A 58 -17.88 -0.68 -43.54
C VAL A 58 -18.83 -1.85 -43.68
N CYS A 59 -20.15 -1.62 -43.84
CA CYS A 59 -21.16 -2.67 -43.98
C CYS A 59 -21.00 -3.48 -45.29
N GLU A 60 -20.58 -2.83 -46.38
CA GLU A 60 -20.27 -3.52 -47.64
C GLU A 60 -19.09 -4.49 -47.50
N ASN A 61 -18.07 -4.13 -46.76
CA ASN A 61 -16.92 -5.00 -46.54
C ASN A 61 -17.17 -6.06 -45.46
N PHE A 62 -18.07 -5.77 -44.49
CA PHE A 62 -18.40 -6.64 -43.36
C PHE A 62 -19.91 -6.80 -43.22
N PRO A 63 -20.55 -7.67 -44.05
CA PRO A 63 -22.02 -7.84 -44.07
C PRO A 63 -22.61 -8.37 -42.75
N THR A 64 -21.78 -8.80 -41.80
CA THR A 64 -22.20 -9.26 -40.47
C THR A 64 -22.43 -8.12 -39.50
N ILE A 65 -22.05 -6.89 -39.85
CA ILE A 65 -22.28 -5.71 -39.04
C ILE A 65 -23.75 -5.29 -39.17
N ASP A 66 -24.36 -5.08 -38.00
CA ASP A 66 -25.75 -4.56 -37.94
C ASP A 66 -25.74 -3.04 -38.22
N ASP A 67 -26.26 -2.65 -39.37
CA ASP A 67 -26.32 -1.24 -39.82
C ASP A 67 -27.21 -0.37 -38.95
N VAL A 68 -28.23 -0.93 -38.30
CA VAL A 68 -29.10 -0.23 -37.33
C VAL A 68 -28.29 0.25 -36.11
N ALA A 69 -27.20 -0.43 -35.80
CA ALA A 69 -26.33 -0.04 -34.70
C ALA A 69 -25.59 1.30 -34.95
N SER A 70 -25.63 1.84 -36.17
CA SER A 70 -25.12 3.21 -36.46
C SER A 70 -25.87 4.33 -35.74
N GLU A 71 -27.10 4.08 -35.29
CA GLU A 71 -27.91 5.03 -34.52
C GLU A 71 -27.58 5.05 -33.02
N LEU A 72 -26.73 4.10 -32.55
CA LEU A 72 -26.32 4.07 -31.14
C LEU A 72 -25.48 5.28 -30.77
N ASN A 73 -25.78 5.85 -29.60
CA ASN A 73 -24.87 6.82 -29.00
C ASN A 73 -23.51 6.14 -28.70
N PHE A 74 -22.42 6.71 -29.20
CA PHE A 74 -21.09 6.11 -29.09
C PHE A 74 -20.62 5.94 -27.65
N ASP A 75 -20.87 6.91 -26.76
CA ASP A 75 -20.46 6.83 -25.37
C ASP A 75 -21.24 5.73 -24.62
N TYR A 76 -22.53 5.52 -24.95
CA TYR A 76 -23.31 4.40 -24.44
C TYR A 76 -22.80 3.05 -24.95
N ALA A 77 -22.51 2.97 -26.25
CA ALA A 77 -21.95 1.75 -26.84
C ALA A 77 -20.58 1.41 -26.21
N LEU A 78 -19.75 2.44 -26.01
CA LEU A 78 -18.42 2.30 -25.40
C LEU A 78 -18.50 1.82 -23.94
N ALA A 79 -19.38 2.40 -23.12
CA ALA A 79 -19.61 1.96 -21.76
C ALA A 79 -20.06 0.49 -21.70
N THR A 80 -21.03 0.12 -22.54
CA THR A 80 -21.54 -1.25 -22.60
C THR A 80 -20.50 -2.23 -23.12
N PHE A 81 -19.71 -1.84 -24.12
CA PHE A 81 -18.61 -2.65 -24.66
C PHE A 81 -17.54 -2.91 -23.59
N LYS A 82 -17.20 -1.88 -22.80
CA LYS A 82 -16.27 -1.99 -21.66
C LYS A 82 -16.72 -3.10 -20.70
N ASP A 83 -17.98 -3.09 -20.29
CA ASP A 83 -18.54 -4.11 -19.39
C ASP A 83 -18.50 -5.52 -20.03
N GLN A 84 -18.80 -5.62 -21.32
CA GLN A 84 -18.75 -6.88 -22.04
C GLN A 84 -17.32 -7.45 -22.14
N VAL A 85 -16.33 -6.61 -22.43
CA VAL A 85 -14.91 -7.01 -22.48
C VAL A 85 -14.44 -7.44 -21.10
N LEU A 86 -14.79 -6.69 -20.05
CA LEU A 86 -14.48 -7.03 -18.67
C LEU A 86 -15.06 -8.40 -18.29
N PHE A 87 -16.34 -8.64 -18.59
CA PHE A 87 -16.98 -9.92 -18.33
C PHE A 87 -16.24 -11.08 -19.04
N ARG A 88 -15.91 -10.94 -20.33
CA ARG A 88 -15.19 -11.97 -21.08
C ARG A 88 -13.82 -12.27 -20.48
N LYS A 89 -13.08 -11.24 -20.06
CA LYS A 89 -11.76 -11.40 -19.43
C LYS A 89 -11.85 -12.11 -18.08
N ILE A 90 -12.83 -11.75 -17.26
CA ILE A 90 -13.11 -12.44 -15.99
C ILE A 90 -13.43 -13.92 -16.23
N VAL A 91 -14.36 -14.21 -17.13
CA VAL A 91 -14.74 -15.61 -17.48
C VAL A 91 -13.52 -16.39 -17.97
N LYS A 92 -12.70 -15.78 -18.83
CA LYS A 92 -11.46 -16.39 -19.34
C LYS A 92 -10.47 -16.70 -18.22
N ALA A 93 -10.29 -15.78 -17.25
CA ALA A 93 -9.42 -16.00 -16.09
C ALA A 93 -9.85 -17.25 -15.29
N PHE A 94 -11.14 -17.43 -15.07
CA PHE A 94 -11.65 -18.64 -14.40
C PHE A 94 -11.52 -19.90 -15.26
N GLN A 95 -11.87 -19.82 -16.53
CA GLN A 95 -11.82 -20.97 -17.44
C GLN A 95 -10.39 -21.47 -17.65
N SER A 96 -9.43 -20.57 -17.82
CA SER A 96 -8.01 -20.93 -18.01
C SER A 96 -7.40 -21.59 -16.77
N ASN A 97 -7.97 -21.39 -15.61
CA ASN A 97 -7.46 -21.95 -14.34
C ASN A 97 -8.34 -23.11 -13.80
N LYS A 98 -9.33 -23.57 -14.58
CA LYS A 98 -10.30 -24.58 -14.14
C LYS A 98 -9.66 -25.90 -13.68
N GLU A 99 -8.72 -26.44 -14.44
CA GLU A 99 -8.03 -27.69 -14.11
C GLU A 99 -7.19 -27.51 -12.84
N MET A 100 -6.47 -26.38 -12.74
CA MET A 100 -5.68 -26.04 -11.57
C MET A 100 -6.53 -25.85 -10.31
N LEU A 101 -7.78 -25.40 -10.45
CA LEU A 101 -8.74 -25.30 -9.34
C LEU A 101 -9.07 -26.68 -8.74
N LEU A 102 -9.12 -27.72 -9.59
CA LEU A 102 -9.40 -29.08 -9.14
C LEU A 102 -8.18 -29.75 -8.49
N GLU A 103 -6.97 -29.46 -8.99
CA GLU A 103 -5.73 -30.10 -8.52
C GLU A 103 -5.11 -29.36 -7.34
N SER A 104 -5.06 -28.03 -7.37
CA SER A 104 -4.37 -27.21 -6.40
C SER A 104 -5.09 -25.87 -6.16
N PRO A 105 -6.21 -25.86 -5.39
CA PRO A 105 -7.07 -24.68 -5.23
C PRO A 105 -6.34 -23.42 -4.74
N LYS A 106 -5.31 -23.56 -3.87
CA LYS A 106 -4.53 -22.43 -3.36
C LYS A 106 -3.69 -21.75 -4.46
N VAL A 107 -3.07 -22.56 -5.33
CA VAL A 107 -2.28 -22.05 -6.46
C VAL A 107 -3.18 -21.40 -7.48
N ALA A 108 -4.32 -22.03 -7.79
CA ALA A 108 -5.33 -21.50 -8.69
C ALA A 108 -5.90 -20.16 -8.19
N TYR A 109 -6.16 -20.04 -6.88
CA TYR A 109 -6.60 -18.78 -6.27
C TYR A 109 -5.61 -17.65 -6.52
N SER A 110 -4.32 -17.86 -6.23
CA SER A 110 -3.28 -16.86 -6.46
C SER A 110 -3.17 -16.46 -7.93
N LYS A 111 -3.27 -17.43 -8.84
CA LYS A 111 -3.21 -17.18 -10.28
C LYS A 111 -4.43 -16.40 -10.79
N ILE A 112 -5.63 -16.81 -10.39
CA ILE A 112 -6.86 -16.09 -10.74
C ILE A 112 -6.83 -14.66 -10.20
N MET A 113 -6.37 -14.45 -8.97
CA MET A 113 -6.26 -13.11 -8.39
C MET A 113 -5.26 -12.24 -9.16
N THR A 114 -4.14 -12.81 -9.62
CA THR A 114 -3.19 -12.09 -10.49
C THR A 114 -3.86 -11.71 -11.81
N ASP A 115 -4.49 -12.68 -12.50
CA ASP A 115 -5.16 -12.45 -13.78
C ASP A 115 -6.30 -11.40 -13.64
N LEU A 116 -7.03 -11.38 -12.52
CA LEU A 116 -8.08 -10.39 -12.24
C LEU A 116 -7.50 -9.01 -11.94
N ASN A 117 -6.39 -8.93 -11.21
CA ASN A 117 -5.71 -7.65 -10.95
C ASN A 117 -5.17 -7.04 -12.25
N ASP A 118 -4.60 -7.85 -13.14
CA ASP A 118 -4.12 -7.39 -14.44
C ASP A 118 -5.29 -6.85 -15.30
N ILE A 119 -6.48 -7.43 -15.17
CA ILE A 119 -7.70 -6.93 -15.85
C ILE A 119 -8.11 -5.57 -15.25
N GLY A 120 -8.11 -5.42 -13.92
CA GLY A 120 -8.47 -4.18 -13.24
C GLY A 120 -7.57 -3.00 -13.66
N LEU A 121 -6.27 -3.21 -13.78
CA LEU A 121 -5.29 -2.20 -14.20
C LEU A 121 -5.54 -1.63 -15.61
N ILE A 122 -6.24 -2.37 -16.48
CA ILE A 122 -6.54 -1.93 -17.86
C ILE A 122 -7.78 -1.01 -17.90
N TYR A 123 -8.65 -1.05 -16.88
CA TYR A 123 -9.98 -0.40 -16.92
C TYR A 123 -10.14 0.83 -16.05
N ASP A 124 -9.27 1.03 -15.08
CA ASP A 124 -9.24 2.22 -14.23
C ASP A 124 -8.00 3.08 -14.57
N GLU A 125 -8.00 3.68 -15.78
CA GLU A 125 -7.08 4.79 -16.04
C GLU A 125 -7.63 6.03 -15.32
N ASP A 126 -7.21 6.21 -14.08
CA ASP A 126 -7.36 7.48 -13.36
C ASP A 126 -6.30 8.46 -13.89
N VAL A 127 -6.52 8.91 -15.13
CA VAL A 127 -5.68 9.92 -15.76
C VAL A 127 -6.19 11.30 -15.37
N TYR A 128 -5.45 11.95 -14.47
CA TYR A 128 -5.75 13.30 -14.03
C TYR A 128 -5.44 14.31 -15.15
N ASN A 129 -6.48 14.99 -15.64
CA ASN A 129 -6.29 16.12 -16.55
C ASN A 129 -5.83 17.36 -15.76
N TYR A 130 -4.55 17.68 -15.89
CA TYR A 130 -3.92 18.79 -15.18
C TYR A 130 -4.63 20.13 -15.42
N ASP A 131 -5.05 20.41 -16.64
CA ASP A 131 -5.68 21.68 -17.02
C ASP A 131 -7.13 21.78 -16.51
N GLY A 132 -7.87 20.67 -16.51
CA GLY A 132 -9.27 20.60 -16.05
C GLY A 132 -9.46 20.62 -14.53
N GLY A 133 -8.41 20.28 -13.77
CA GLY A 133 -8.47 20.08 -12.31
C GLY A 133 -8.15 21.30 -11.44
N ASN A 134 -8.07 22.52 -12.00
CA ASN A 134 -7.54 23.69 -11.28
C ASN A 134 -8.31 24.04 -10.01
N LEU A 135 -9.64 24.08 -10.06
CA LEU A 135 -10.49 24.38 -8.90
C LEU A 135 -10.49 23.22 -7.88
N GLY A 136 -10.40 21.96 -8.34
CA GLY A 136 -10.28 20.81 -7.47
C GLY A 136 -9.03 20.88 -6.59
N ARG A 137 -7.88 21.26 -7.17
CA ARG A 137 -6.63 21.44 -6.41
C ARG A 137 -6.73 22.55 -5.37
N PHE A 138 -7.44 23.65 -5.69
CA PHE A 138 -7.68 24.71 -4.73
C PHE A 138 -8.56 24.24 -3.57
N THR A 139 -9.62 23.49 -3.85
CA THR A 139 -10.48 22.89 -2.83
C THR A 139 -9.70 21.92 -1.94
N GLU A 140 -8.87 21.08 -2.54
CA GLU A 140 -7.99 20.17 -1.79
C GLU A 140 -7.03 20.93 -0.88
N TRP A 141 -6.41 22.02 -1.37
CA TRP A 141 -5.58 22.89 -0.55
C TRP A 141 -6.36 23.52 0.62
N GLN A 142 -7.60 23.97 0.39
CA GLN A 142 -8.45 24.50 1.46
C GLN A 142 -8.74 23.45 2.53
N LEU A 143 -9.06 22.21 2.13
CA LEU A 143 -9.30 21.09 3.06
C LEU A 143 -8.05 20.78 3.88
N LYS A 144 -6.88 20.68 3.25
CA LYS A 144 -5.59 20.48 3.94
C LYS A 144 -5.29 21.60 4.93
N ARG A 145 -5.59 22.85 4.55
CA ARG A 145 -5.43 24.02 5.44
C ARG A 145 -6.33 23.95 6.67
N GLU A 146 -7.59 23.53 6.51
CA GLU A 146 -8.52 23.35 7.62
C GLU A 146 -8.11 22.19 8.52
N MET A 147 -7.71 21.04 7.95
CA MET A 147 -7.16 19.92 8.71
C MET A 147 -5.97 20.35 9.58
N ARG A 148 -5.05 21.11 9.00
CA ARG A 148 -3.88 21.64 9.73
C ARG A 148 -4.23 22.60 10.86
N LYS A 149 -5.27 23.42 10.70
CA LYS A 149 -5.77 24.30 11.78
C LYS A 149 -6.35 23.49 12.94
N ASN A 150 -6.96 22.33 12.64
CA ASN A 150 -7.58 21.45 13.61
C ASN A 150 -6.59 20.44 14.24
N GLY A 151 -5.30 20.50 13.88
CA GLY A 151 -4.25 19.66 14.42
C GLY A 151 -3.26 19.17 13.37
N MET A 152 -3.39 17.92 12.91
CA MET A 152 -2.47 17.25 12.02
C MET A 152 -3.16 16.77 10.76
N MET A 153 -2.46 16.82 9.60
CA MET A 153 -3.02 16.33 8.32
C MET A 153 -2.94 14.82 8.19
N GLY A 154 -1.86 14.22 8.65
CA GLY A 154 -1.60 12.78 8.60
C GLY A 154 -1.71 12.11 9.95
N ILE A 155 -1.27 10.87 10.01
CA ILE A 155 -1.26 10.06 11.22
C ILE A 155 -0.12 10.53 12.12
N PRO A 156 -0.35 10.79 13.43
CA PRO A 156 0.69 11.20 14.34
C PRO A 156 1.85 10.22 14.42
N THR A 157 3.05 10.75 14.49
CA THR A 157 4.28 9.96 14.51
C THR A 157 4.81 9.77 15.94
N SER A 158 5.77 8.88 16.10
CA SER A 158 6.56 8.73 17.33
C SER A 158 7.48 9.95 17.62
N PHE A 159 7.54 10.91 16.69
CA PHE A 159 8.48 12.01 16.70
C PHE A 159 7.76 13.34 16.91
N ALA A 160 7.93 13.95 18.07
CA ALA A 160 7.28 15.21 18.42
C ALA A 160 7.72 16.36 17.50
N SER A 161 8.96 16.34 17.01
CA SER A 161 9.49 17.31 16.04
C SER A 161 8.74 17.25 14.71
N LEU A 162 8.49 16.06 14.17
CA LEU A 162 7.66 15.87 12.96
C LEU A 162 6.21 16.29 13.20
N ASN A 163 5.67 15.93 14.37
CA ASN A 163 4.29 16.27 14.71
C ASN A 163 4.08 17.79 14.81
N LYS A 164 5.08 18.54 15.30
CA LYS A 164 5.01 20.02 15.39
C LYS A 164 4.88 20.71 14.03
N ILE A 165 5.44 20.16 12.98
CA ILE A 165 5.23 20.70 11.62
C ILE A 165 3.86 20.36 11.05
N GLY A 166 3.05 19.54 11.75
CA GLY A 166 1.64 19.31 11.48
C GLY A 166 1.34 18.43 10.28
N VAL A 167 2.30 17.60 9.87
CA VAL A 167 2.14 16.72 8.68
C VAL A 167 1.84 15.28 9.09
N GLY A 168 2.64 14.67 9.95
CA GLY A 168 2.50 13.25 10.31
C GLY A 168 2.85 12.29 9.16
N TRP A 169 2.45 11.02 9.27
CA TRP A 169 2.55 10.04 8.18
C TRP A 169 1.35 10.20 7.26
N MET A 170 1.60 10.54 6.00
CA MET A 170 0.51 10.79 5.05
C MET A 170 0.00 9.50 4.42
N PRO A 171 -1.33 9.40 4.16
CA PRO A 171 -1.87 8.32 3.36
C PRO A 171 -1.16 8.22 2.01
N GLY A 172 -0.89 6.99 1.56
CA GLY A 172 -0.11 6.72 0.37
C GLY A 172 1.39 6.59 0.62
N GLU A 173 1.92 6.97 1.78
CA GLU A 173 3.35 6.90 2.09
C GLU A 173 3.79 5.52 2.59
N LEU A 174 4.97 5.10 2.12
CA LEU A 174 5.74 3.99 2.66
C LEU A 174 6.92 4.55 3.48
N ILE A 175 6.90 4.27 4.78
CA ILE A 175 7.93 4.67 5.73
C ILE A 175 8.76 3.44 6.08
N SER A 176 10.08 3.48 5.90
CA SER A 176 10.97 2.39 6.26
C SER A 176 11.89 2.73 7.43
N LEU A 177 12.05 1.79 8.34
CA LEU A 177 12.99 1.82 9.44
C LEU A 177 13.99 0.67 9.31
N TYR A 178 15.27 0.97 9.37
CA TYR A 178 16.31 -0.07 9.39
C TYR A 178 17.33 0.17 10.50
N ALA A 179 17.75 -0.91 11.11
CA ALA A 179 18.71 -0.91 12.19
C ALA A 179 19.37 -2.28 12.34
N ARG A 180 20.48 -2.33 13.07
CA ARG A 180 21.08 -3.59 13.51
C ARG A 180 20.10 -4.39 14.40
N PRO A 181 20.25 -5.71 14.50
CA PRO A 181 19.56 -6.50 15.52
C PRO A 181 19.73 -5.88 16.91
N THR A 182 18.76 -6.08 17.78
CA THR A 182 18.75 -5.63 19.18
C THR A 182 18.61 -4.12 19.42
N MET A 183 18.63 -3.30 18.37
CA MET A 183 18.45 -1.83 18.50
C MET A 183 17.06 -1.42 19.01
N GLY A 184 16.06 -2.32 18.87
CA GLY A 184 14.70 -2.06 19.35
C GLY A 184 13.69 -1.71 18.26
N LYS A 185 13.92 -2.10 16.98
CA LYS A 185 12.99 -1.85 15.87
C LYS A 185 11.55 -2.21 16.21
N THR A 186 11.32 -3.43 16.72
CA THR A 186 10.00 -3.91 17.13
C THR A 186 9.33 -2.98 18.15
N TRP A 187 10.08 -2.46 19.13
CA TRP A 187 9.54 -1.51 20.10
C TRP A 187 9.10 -0.20 19.44
N LEU A 188 9.86 0.30 18.46
CA LEU A 188 9.48 1.50 17.73
C LEU A 188 8.27 1.25 16.82
N CYS A 189 8.19 0.07 16.19
CA CYS A 189 7.02 -0.37 15.42
C CYS A 189 5.76 -0.39 16.29
N VAL A 190 5.84 -1.01 17.48
CA VAL A 190 4.71 -1.06 18.41
C VAL A 190 4.37 0.33 18.94
N HIS A 191 5.37 1.17 19.22
CA HIS A 191 5.15 2.54 19.66
C HIS A 191 4.44 3.37 18.57
N ALA A 192 4.85 3.26 17.31
CA ALA A 192 4.20 3.95 16.20
C ALA A 192 2.72 3.52 16.06
N ALA A 193 2.44 2.21 16.17
CA ALA A 193 1.09 1.69 16.17
C ALA A 193 0.26 2.21 17.36
N ALA A 194 0.85 2.25 18.57
CA ALA A 194 0.20 2.73 19.77
C ALA A 194 -0.13 4.23 19.68
N VAL A 195 0.79 5.06 19.18
CA VAL A 195 0.56 6.51 18.98
C VAL A 195 -0.61 6.74 18.04
N ALA A 196 -0.63 6.06 16.88
CA ALA A 196 -1.72 6.17 15.91
C ALA A 196 -3.07 5.75 16.52
N MET A 197 -3.11 4.62 17.21
CA MET A 197 -4.32 4.11 17.88
C MET A 197 -4.82 5.07 18.97
N MET A 198 -3.91 5.65 19.77
CA MET A 198 -4.30 6.59 20.83
C MET A 198 -4.93 7.87 20.28
N GLN A 199 -4.63 8.23 19.05
CA GLN A 199 -5.24 9.35 18.34
C GLN A 199 -6.49 8.98 17.53
N GLY A 200 -6.96 7.72 17.65
CA GLY A 200 -8.21 7.26 17.06
C GLY A 200 -8.06 6.60 15.68
N HIS A 201 -6.84 6.47 15.14
CA HIS A 201 -6.62 5.82 13.86
C HIS A 201 -6.70 4.30 13.96
N LYS A 202 -7.44 3.69 13.06
CA LYS A 202 -7.50 2.24 12.94
C LYS A 202 -6.18 1.68 12.44
N THR A 203 -5.52 0.88 13.28
CA THR A 203 -4.16 0.43 13.06
C THR A 203 -4.09 -1.10 12.94
N LEU A 204 -3.33 -1.58 11.95
CA LEU A 204 -3.00 -2.99 11.78
C LEU A 204 -1.49 -3.20 11.95
N LEU A 205 -1.09 -3.95 12.97
CA LEU A 205 0.29 -4.37 13.17
C LEU A 205 0.45 -5.83 12.75
N VAL A 206 1.32 -6.07 11.77
CA VAL A 206 1.69 -7.40 11.29
C VAL A 206 3.12 -7.67 11.74
N SER A 207 3.33 -8.69 12.56
CA SER A 207 4.66 -9.12 13.00
C SER A 207 5.02 -10.44 12.35
N THR A 208 6.14 -10.46 11.64
CA THR A 208 6.69 -11.68 11.03
C THR A 208 7.77 -12.33 11.90
N GLU A 209 8.31 -11.58 12.87
CA GLU A 209 9.39 -12.06 13.75
C GLU A 209 8.87 -12.61 15.08
N MET A 210 7.78 -12.07 15.59
CA MET A 210 7.33 -12.33 16.96
C MET A 210 5.87 -12.73 17.05
N PRO A 211 5.53 -13.65 17.98
CA PRO A 211 4.14 -13.99 18.27
C PRO A 211 3.32 -12.78 18.70
N LYS A 212 2.06 -12.72 18.25
CA LYS A 212 1.13 -11.63 18.60
C LYS A 212 0.98 -11.39 20.11
N VAL A 213 1.07 -12.44 20.92
CA VAL A 213 1.02 -12.31 22.40
C VAL A 213 2.21 -11.48 22.90
N SER A 214 3.42 -11.70 22.38
CA SER A 214 4.61 -10.92 22.75
C SER A 214 4.54 -9.48 22.25
N ILE A 215 3.93 -9.24 21.09
CA ILE A 215 3.69 -7.90 20.55
C ILE A 215 2.63 -7.18 21.41
N SER A 216 1.52 -7.85 21.74
CA SER A 216 0.46 -7.28 22.57
C SER A 216 0.98 -6.86 23.95
N LEU A 217 1.83 -7.68 24.55
CA LEU A 217 2.46 -7.34 25.84
C LEU A 217 3.31 -6.06 25.76
N ARG A 218 4.09 -5.87 24.67
CA ARG A 218 4.82 -4.62 24.43
C ARG A 218 3.88 -3.44 24.25
N ALA A 219 2.78 -3.66 23.51
CA ALA A 219 1.76 -2.64 23.32
C ALA A 219 1.13 -2.24 24.66
N ASP A 220 0.78 -3.20 25.51
CA ASP A 220 0.24 -2.93 26.86
C ASP A 220 1.17 -2.03 27.68
N ILE A 221 2.47 -2.31 27.66
CA ILE A 221 3.45 -1.51 28.43
C ILE A 221 3.55 -0.08 27.87
N ILE A 222 3.64 0.08 26.55
CA ILE A 222 3.71 1.40 25.92
C ILE A 222 2.41 2.18 26.18
N LEU A 223 1.27 1.55 25.95
CA LEU A 223 -0.04 2.17 26.14
C LEU A 223 -0.30 2.50 27.60
N SER A 224 0.10 1.64 28.54
CA SER A 224 -0.02 1.91 29.96
C SER A 224 0.75 3.16 30.35
N ASN A 225 1.97 3.32 29.87
CA ASN A 225 2.76 4.52 30.09
C ASN A 225 2.08 5.77 29.52
N MET A 226 1.59 5.72 28.26
CA MET A 226 0.86 6.81 27.63
C MET A 226 -0.43 7.20 28.37
N MET A 227 -1.04 6.26 29.10
CA MET A 227 -2.27 6.47 29.86
C MET A 227 -2.01 6.76 31.36
N GLY A 228 -0.74 6.95 31.76
CA GLY A 228 -0.35 7.29 33.11
C GLY A 228 -0.28 6.11 34.10
N TYR A 229 -0.27 4.88 33.57
CA TYR A 229 0.05 3.69 34.34
C TYR A 229 1.55 3.38 34.23
N ASN A 230 2.12 2.72 35.23
CA ASN A 230 3.54 2.34 35.24
C ASN A 230 3.65 0.85 35.54
N PHE A 231 3.60 0.02 34.49
CA PHE A 231 3.87 -1.41 34.61
C PHE A 231 5.26 -1.72 34.06
N SER A 232 5.90 -2.77 34.60
CA SER A 232 7.16 -3.29 34.09
C SER A 232 6.91 -4.40 33.09
N HIS A 233 7.48 -4.27 31.90
CA HIS A 233 7.45 -5.31 30.88
C HIS A 233 8.03 -6.62 31.41
N LYS A 234 9.15 -6.54 32.16
CA LYS A 234 9.80 -7.69 32.75
C LYS A 234 8.90 -8.39 33.77
N ALA A 235 8.25 -7.62 34.66
CA ALA A 235 7.37 -8.18 35.69
C ALA A 235 6.18 -8.93 35.08
N ILE A 236 5.46 -8.29 34.13
CA ILE A 236 4.30 -8.96 33.50
C ILE A 236 4.73 -10.18 32.69
N ARG A 237 5.83 -10.07 31.91
CA ARG A 237 6.36 -11.16 31.10
C ARG A 237 6.75 -12.39 31.95
N ASN A 238 7.32 -12.16 33.12
CA ASN A 238 7.79 -13.23 34.00
C ASN A 238 6.69 -13.77 34.92
N GLY A 239 5.54 -13.08 35.03
CA GLY A 239 4.48 -13.41 35.99
C GLY A 239 4.85 -12.98 37.41
N ASP A 240 5.68 -11.93 37.55
CA ASP A 240 6.01 -11.36 38.86
C ASP A 240 4.80 -10.58 39.41
N ASP A 241 4.77 -10.35 40.70
CA ASP A 241 3.68 -9.61 41.36
C ASP A 241 3.56 -8.19 40.80
N ILE A 242 2.34 -7.84 40.41
CA ILE A 242 1.93 -6.51 39.96
C ILE A 242 0.63 -6.12 40.62
N ASP A 243 0.25 -4.84 40.50
CA ASP A 243 -1.06 -4.36 40.92
C ASP A 243 -2.12 -4.87 39.91
N GLU A 244 -2.71 -6.05 40.21
CA GLU A 244 -3.65 -6.73 39.33
C GLU A 244 -4.90 -5.88 39.04
N ASP A 245 -5.40 -5.16 40.01
CA ASP A 245 -6.62 -4.35 39.86
C ASP A 245 -6.36 -3.17 38.91
N LYS A 246 -5.23 -2.51 39.04
CA LYS A 246 -4.82 -1.48 38.09
C LYS A 246 -4.57 -2.04 36.68
N TYR A 247 -3.98 -3.23 36.58
CA TYR A 247 -3.77 -3.83 35.26
C TYR A 247 -5.08 -4.21 34.58
N LYS A 248 -6.04 -4.77 35.32
CA LYS A 248 -7.39 -5.03 34.83
C LYS A 248 -8.12 -3.73 34.41
N GLU A 249 -8.03 -2.67 35.24
CA GLU A 249 -8.59 -1.37 34.91
C GLU A 249 -8.02 -0.82 33.62
N PHE A 250 -6.70 -0.86 33.46
CA PHE A 250 -6.02 -0.44 32.23
C PHE A 250 -6.53 -1.22 31.02
N LEU A 251 -6.56 -2.56 31.07
CA LEU A 251 -7.03 -3.38 29.96
C LEU A 251 -8.49 -3.06 29.59
N LEU A 252 -9.35 -2.81 30.55
CA LEU A 252 -10.74 -2.40 30.30
C LEU A 252 -10.83 -1.05 29.57
N LYS A 253 -9.92 -0.11 29.84
CA LYS A 253 -9.85 1.19 29.15
C LYS A 253 -9.38 1.09 27.70
N LEU A 254 -8.81 -0.05 27.29
CA LEU A 254 -8.44 -0.31 25.89
C LEU A 254 -9.64 -0.76 25.03
N ASN A 255 -10.77 -1.11 25.65
CA ASN A 255 -11.96 -1.54 24.92
C ASN A 255 -12.44 -0.46 23.95
N GLY A 256 -12.72 -0.87 22.71
CA GLY A 256 -13.16 0.03 21.62
C GLY A 256 -12.03 0.76 20.90
N ARG A 257 -10.78 0.57 21.29
CA ARG A 257 -9.62 1.09 20.55
C ARG A 257 -9.26 0.13 19.42
N ASN A 258 -8.96 0.68 18.24
CA ASN A 258 -8.85 -0.08 17.00
C ASN A 258 -7.39 -0.38 16.64
N MET A 259 -6.72 -1.24 17.42
CA MET A 259 -5.44 -1.83 17.04
C MET A 259 -5.58 -3.33 16.86
N LEU A 260 -5.29 -3.82 15.66
CA LEU A 260 -5.31 -5.23 15.28
C LEU A 260 -3.88 -5.74 15.21
N VAL A 261 -3.62 -6.93 15.76
CA VAL A 261 -2.28 -7.56 15.73
C VAL A 261 -2.40 -8.93 15.04
N CYS A 262 -1.54 -9.15 14.06
CA CYS A 262 -1.45 -10.39 13.29
C CYS A 262 0.01 -10.88 13.26
N ASP A 263 0.24 -12.17 13.53
CA ASP A 263 1.56 -12.81 13.44
C ASP A 263 1.60 -13.96 12.44
N HIS A 264 0.46 -14.57 12.16
CA HIS A 264 0.31 -15.64 11.18
C HIS A 264 -1.13 -15.74 10.70
N ILE A 265 -1.33 -16.44 9.59
CA ILE A 265 -2.65 -16.83 9.12
C ILE A 265 -2.72 -18.35 9.08
N GLU A 266 -3.76 -18.90 9.68
CA GLU A 266 -3.96 -20.35 9.74
C GLU A 266 -3.98 -20.96 8.33
N GLY A 267 -3.21 -22.03 8.16
CA GLY A 267 -3.07 -22.74 6.88
C GLY A 267 -2.16 -22.06 5.85
N GLN A 268 -1.43 -21.00 6.20
CA GLN A 268 -0.41 -20.37 5.35
C GLN A 268 1.00 -20.60 5.92
N ASN A 269 1.97 -20.80 5.03
CA ASN A 269 3.40 -20.87 5.38
C ASN A 269 4.01 -19.46 5.30
N GLY A 270 3.77 -18.63 6.31
CA GLY A 270 4.29 -17.26 6.39
C GLY A 270 3.34 -16.19 5.85
N ILE A 271 3.75 -14.95 6.04
CA ILE A 271 3.03 -13.76 5.55
C ILE A 271 3.52 -13.43 4.14
N THR A 272 2.61 -13.21 3.21
CA THR A 272 2.90 -12.80 1.84
C THR A 272 2.32 -11.41 1.55
N LEU A 273 2.69 -10.81 0.42
CA LEU A 273 2.12 -9.53 -0.03
C LEU A 273 0.60 -9.64 -0.22
N GLU A 274 0.12 -10.76 -0.78
CA GLU A 274 -1.31 -11.07 -0.96
C GLU A 274 -2.02 -11.18 0.39
N THR A 275 -1.35 -11.77 1.37
CA THR A 275 -1.85 -11.86 2.74
C THR A 275 -2.06 -10.47 3.34
N ILE A 276 -1.05 -9.59 3.22
CA ILE A 276 -1.11 -8.21 3.69
C ILE A 276 -2.24 -7.45 2.98
N SER A 277 -2.34 -7.57 1.66
CA SER A 277 -3.43 -6.99 0.86
C SER A 277 -4.81 -7.48 1.33
N GLY A 278 -4.94 -8.79 1.60
CA GLY A 278 -6.17 -9.39 2.12
C GLY A 278 -6.57 -8.84 3.49
N LEU A 279 -5.62 -8.67 4.41
CA LEU A 279 -5.84 -8.07 5.73
C LEU A 279 -6.26 -6.60 5.61
N ILE A 280 -5.61 -5.82 4.74
CA ILE A 280 -5.97 -4.42 4.49
C ILE A 280 -7.39 -4.32 3.97
N ARG A 281 -7.77 -5.10 2.95
CA ARG A 281 -9.14 -5.13 2.41
C ARG A 281 -10.18 -5.51 3.43
N LYS A 282 -9.89 -6.53 4.24
CA LYS A 282 -10.83 -7.05 5.26
C LYS A 282 -11.05 -6.06 6.39
N HIS A 283 -9.97 -5.44 6.86
CA HIS A 283 -10.00 -4.64 8.09
C HIS A 283 -10.00 -3.14 7.84
N GLN A 284 -9.67 -2.67 6.63
CA GLN A 284 -9.63 -1.26 6.25
C GLN A 284 -8.92 -0.37 7.29
N PRO A 285 -7.63 -0.65 7.60
CA PRO A 285 -6.86 0.19 8.50
C PRO A 285 -6.47 1.49 7.81
N GLU A 286 -6.24 2.56 8.58
CA GLU A 286 -5.64 3.80 8.11
C GLU A 286 -4.11 3.73 8.18
N PHE A 287 -3.60 2.97 9.15
CA PHE A 287 -2.17 2.78 9.39
C PHE A 287 -1.81 1.31 9.48
N VAL A 288 -0.79 0.91 8.73
CA VAL A 288 -0.25 -0.45 8.77
C VAL A 288 1.18 -0.42 9.26
N VAL A 289 1.49 -1.24 10.24
CA VAL A 289 2.86 -1.45 10.72
C VAL A 289 3.28 -2.88 10.42
N LEU A 290 4.40 -3.05 9.72
CA LEU A 290 4.94 -4.36 9.35
C LEU A 290 6.31 -4.54 9.99
N ASP A 291 6.37 -5.33 11.05
CA ASP A 291 7.61 -5.64 11.75
C ASP A 291 8.30 -6.87 11.17
N GLY A 292 9.48 -6.65 10.54
CA GLY A 292 10.26 -7.70 9.91
C GLY A 292 9.95 -7.95 8.43
N VAL A 293 9.87 -6.90 7.60
CA VAL A 293 9.52 -7.02 6.17
C VAL A 293 10.38 -8.02 5.39
N TYR A 294 11.63 -8.26 5.81
CA TYR A 294 12.54 -9.21 5.17
C TYR A 294 12.13 -10.69 5.31
N LEU A 295 11.17 -11.00 6.19
CA LEU A 295 10.58 -12.32 6.34
C LEU A 295 9.26 -12.49 5.57
N VAL A 296 8.80 -11.44 4.90
CA VAL A 296 7.62 -11.53 4.04
C VAL A 296 7.98 -12.29 2.77
N SER A 297 7.23 -13.34 2.48
CA SER A 297 7.42 -14.14 1.27
C SER A 297 6.86 -13.43 0.05
N SER A 298 7.64 -13.39 -1.03
CA SER A 298 7.23 -12.82 -2.32
C SER A 298 6.47 -13.79 -3.24
N GLY A 299 6.13 -15.00 -2.75
CA GLY A 299 5.23 -15.93 -3.45
C GLY A 299 5.77 -16.62 -4.72
N GLY A 300 7.02 -16.41 -5.13
CA GLY A 300 7.59 -16.99 -6.35
C GLY A 300 8.89 -17.75 -6.11
N SER A 301 8.92 -19.05 -6.41
CA SER A 301 10.04 -19.94 -6.09
C SER A 301 11.27 -19.87 -7.01
N ASN A 302 11.22 -19.16 -8.15
CA ASN A 302 12.26 -19.20 -9.19
C ASN A 302 12.90 -17.84 -9.54
N LYS A 303 12.60 -16.76 -8.83
CA LYS A 303 13.19 -15.45 -9.08
C LYS A 303 14.46 -15.26 -8.24
N ALA A 304 15.44 -14.52 -8.77
CA ALA A 304 16.60 -14.12 -8.00
C ALA A 304 16.19 -13.30 -6.76
N MET A 305 16.92 -13.43 -5.66
CA MET A 305 16.55 -12.81 -4.38
C MET A 305 16.39 -11.27 -4.46
N TRP A 306 17.16 -10.61 -5.32
CA TRP A 306 17.06 -9.18 -5.56
C TRP A 306 15.76 -8.79 -6.29
N GLU A 307 15.29 -9.61 -7.24
CA GLU A 307 14.01 -9.39 -7.94
C GLU A 307 12.82 -9.57 -7.00
N GLN A 308 12.91 -10.54 -6.10
CA GLN A 308 11.89 -10.79 -5.08
C GLN A 308 11.77 -9.60 -4.13
N SER A 309 12.88 -9.06 -3.65
CA SER A 309 12.90 -7.90 -2.75
C SER A 309 12.41 -6.64 -3.44
N HIS A 310 12.81 -6.42 -4.69
CA HIS A 310 12.34 -5.31 -5.50
C HIS A 310 10.81 -5.38 -5.68
N SER A 311 10.31 -6.54 -6.08
CA SER A 311 8.86 -6.78 -6.24
C SER A 311 8.09 -6.56 -4.93
N LEU A 312 8.65 -7.00 -3.79
CA LEU A 312 8.04 -6.84 -2.48
C LEU A 312 7.91 -5.35 -2.10
N PHE A 313 8.99 -4.59 -2.14
CA PHE A 313 8.96 -3.19 -1.69
C PHE A 313 8.10 -2.30 -2.58
N TYR A 314 8.14 -2.50 -3.90
CA TYR A 314 7.24 -1.80 -4.80
C TYR A 314 5.79 -2.26 -4.64
N GLY A 315 5.56 -3.54 -4.35
CA GLY A 315 4.25 -4.07 -4.01
C GLY A 315 3.67 -3.42 -2.75
N LEU A 316 4.47 -3.26 -1.69
CA LEU A 316 4.05 -2.55 -0.47
C LEU A 316 3.73 -1.08 -0.75
N LYS A 317 4.57 -0.39 -1.56
CA LYS A 317 4.27 0.99 -1.97
C LYS A 317 2.97 1.09 -2.76
N ASN A 318 2.73 0.15 -3.67
CA ASN A 318 1.47 0.10 -4.41
C ASN A 318 0.27 -0.12 -3.48
N LEU A 319 0.39 -0.97 -2.44
CA LEU A 319 -0.67 -1.12 -1.44
C LEU A 319 -0.96 0.21 -0.72
N CYS A 320 0.08 0.97 -0.35
CA CYS A 320 -0.10 2.29 0.26
C CYS A 320 -0.93 3.22 -0.65
N MET A 321 -0.59 3.28 -1.94
CA MET A 321 -1.26 4.14 -2.91
C MET A 321 -2.69 3.66 -3.21
N THR A 322 -2.86 2.35 -3.47
CA THR A 322 -4.16 1.75 -3.86
C THR A 322 -5.19 1.88 -2.74
N TYR A 323 -4.78 1.66 -1.49
CA TYR A 323 -5.70 1.70 -0.35
C TYR A 323 -5.67 3.02 0.42
N ASN A 324 -4.88 3.98 -0.05
CA ASN A 324 -4.71 5.30 0.57
C ASN A 324 -4.39 5.21 2.07
N ILE A 325 -3.41 4.38 2.42
CA ILE A 325 -2.95 4.10 3.79
C ILE A 325 -1.50 4.56 3.97
N ALA A 326 -1.12 4.91 5.19
CA ALA A 326 0.28 5.01 5.56
C ALA A 326 0.81 3.65 6.04
N MET A 327 2.04 3.28 5.65
CA MET A 327 2.63 2.02 6.06
C MET A 327 4.04 2.22 6.61
N PHE A 328 4.27 1.75 7.84
CA PHE A 328 5.56 1.76 8.51
C PHE A 328 6.15 0.35 8.53
N VAL A 329 7.32 0.16 7.91
CA VAL A 329 7.95 -1.16 7.79
C VAL A 329 9.32 -1.18 8.45
N SER A 330 9.67 -2.27 9.12
CA SER A 330 11.00 -2.48 9.70
C SER A 330 11.80 -3.53 8.93
N THR A 331 13.12 -3.29 8.80
CA THR A 331 14.07 -4.26 8.23
C THR A 331 15.41 -4.24 9.00
N GLN A 332 16.27 -5.22 8.69
CA GLN A 332 17.56 -5.33 9.35
C GLN A 332 18.71 -4.78 8.48
N ALA A 333 19.63 -4.05 9.11
CA ALA A 333 20.90 -3.72 8.51
C ALA A 333 21.85 -4.92 8.53
N ASN A 334 22.67 -5.06 7.48
CA ASN A 334 23.66 -6.13 7.34
C ASN A 334 24.84 -5.97 8.34
N ARG A 335 25.80 -6.91 8.29
CA ARG A 335 26.94 -6.94 9.21
C ARG A 335 27.96 -5.83 8.97
N ASP A 336 27.94 -5.19 7.81
CA ASP A 336 28.88 -4.11 7.48
C ASP A 336 28.59 -2.84 8.28
N ALA A 337 27.35 -2.68 8.81
CA ALA A 337 27.03 -1.70 9.82
C ALA A 337 27.39 -2.21 11.23
N ALA A 338 28.65 -2.55 11.47
CA ALA A 338 29.09 -3.16 12.73
C ALA A 338 29.04 -2.22 13.92
N ASP A 339 29.21 -0.91 13.68
CA ASP A 339 29.13 0.10 14.71
C ASP A 339 27.69 0.29 15.20
N LEU A 340 27.49 0.09 16.50
CA LEU A 340 26.17 0.20 17.14
C LEU A 340 25.78 1.64 17.44
N PHE A 341 26.73 2.57 17.40
CA PHE A 341 26.57 4.00 17.73
C PHE A 341 26.53 4.87 16.48
N SER A 342 26.79 4.31 15.32
CA SER A 342 26.66 5.01 14.04
C SER A 342 25.42 4.55 13.28
N PRO A 343 24.56 5.47 12.80
CA PRO A 343 23.38 5.10 12.05
C PRO A 343 23.75 4.32 10.78
N PRO A 344 23.17 3.12 10.56
CA PRO A 344 23.41 2.38 9.34
C PRO A 344 23.10 3.22 8.11
N LYS A 345 23.99 3.20 7.12
CA LYS A 345 23.76 3.83 5.83
C LYS A 345 22.86 2.96 4.95
N PRO A 346 22.25 3.54 3.89
CA PRO A 346 21.43 2.81 2.95
C PRO A 346 22.08 1.55 2.36
N GLU A 347 23.36 1.64 2.01
CA GLU A 347 24.16 0.54 1.47
C GLU A 347 24.34 -0.63 2.47
N ASN A 348 24.11 -0.38 3.75
CA ASN A 348 24.18 -1.39 4.79
C ASN A 348 22.89 -2.20 4.97
N VAL A 349 21.88 -1.98 4.15
CA VAL A 349 20.63 -2.75 4.18
C VAL A 349 20.65 -3.77 3.06
N ALA A 350 20.35 -5.02 3.36
CA ALA A 350 20.15 -6.02 2.32
C ALA A 350 19.04 -5.54 1.39
N PHE A 351 19.37 -5.36 0.09
CA PHE A 351 18.46 -4.76 -0.91
C PHE A 351 18.06 -3.31 -0.61
N GLY A 352 18.91 -2.56 0.11
CA GLY A 352 18.65 -1.19 0.56
C GLY A 352 18.25 -0.24 -0.54
N ASP A 353 18.83 -0.35 -1.74
CA ASP A 353 18.47 0.46 -2.89
C ASP A 353 16.99 0.32 -3.29
N ALA A 354 16.46 -0.92 -3.30
CA ALA A 354 15.06 -1.16 -3.65
C ALA A 354 14.12 -0.61 -2.58
N LEU A 355 14.45 -0.83 -1.30
CA LEU A 355 13.70 -0.29 -0.17
C LEU A 355 13.67 1.24 -0.19
N LEU A 356 14.84 1.88 -0.34
CA LEU A 356 14.95 3.34 -0.36
C LEU A 356 14.24 3.96 -1.56
N ARG A 357 14.33 3.34 -2.74
CA ARG A 357 13.60 3.84 -3.92
C ARG A 357 12.10 3.77 -3.72
N ALA A 358 11.59 2.68 -3.16
CA ALA A 358 10.16 2.49 -2.90
C ALA A 358 9.65 3.38 -1.76
N SER A 359 10.46 3.64 -0.72
CA SER A 359 10.06 4.43 0.44
C SER A 359 9.96 5.92 0.13
N ASP A 360 8.98 6.59 0.74
CA ASP A 360 8.87 8.04 0.75
C ASP A 360 9.72 8.63 1.88
N ILE A 361 9.74 7.94 3.00
CA ILE A 361 10.56 8.29 4.18
C ILE A 361 11.40 7.08 4.56
N ALA A 362 12.70 7.28 4.80
CA ALA A 362 13.59 6.23 5.25
C ALA A 362 14.36 6.69 6.50
N LEU A 363 14.26 5.88 7.54
CA LEU A 363 14.82 6.12 8.85
C LEU A 363 15.86 5.05 9.18
N SER A 364 16.99 5.46 9.74
CA SER A 364 17.95 4.54 10.35
C SER A 364 18.03 4.78 11.84
N MET A 365 18.33 3.73 12.62
CA MET A 365 18.35 3.78 14.08
C MET A 365 19.61 3.12 14.64
N CYS A 366 20.25 3.80 15.60
CA CYS A 366 21.38 3.30 16.36
C CYS A 366 21.27 3.68 17.86
N MET A 367 22.20 3.21 18.67
CA MET A 367 22.37 3.65 20.06
C MET A 367 23.05 5.02 20.11
N VAL A 368 22.89 5.72 21.22
CA VAL A 368 23.69 6.92 21.55
C VAL A 368 24.81 6.47 22.48
N GLU A 369 26.04 6.81 22.15
CA GLU A 369 27.24 6.31 22.85
C GLU A 369 27.25 6.62 24.36
N SER A 370 26.65 7.73 24.73
CA SER A 370 26.58 8.18 26.12
C SER A 370 25.49 7.51 26.97
N SER A 371 24.60 6.70 26.38
CA SER A 371 23.44 6.17 27.12
C SER A 371 22.73 4.99 26.45
N ASP A 372 22.60 3.90 27.20
CA ASP A 372 21.78 2.74 26.83
C ASP A 372 20.28 3.06 26.70
N TYR A 373 19.86 4.14 27.33
CA TYR A 373 18.46 4.62 27.38
C TYR A 373 18.14 5.66 26.32
N ARG A 374 18.98 5.83 25.31
CA ARG A 374 18.74 6.73 24.17
C ARG A 374 18.93 6.05 22.84
N ARG A 375 18.15 6.45 21.85
CA ARG A 375 18.26 5.99 20.45
C ARG A 375 18.29 7.20 19.53
N LEU A 376 19.27 7.18 18.62
CA LEU A 376 19.37 8.15 17.54
C LEU A 376 18.61 7.61 16.34
N ILE A 377 17.68 8.41 15.82
CA ILE A 377 16.97 8.16 14.57
C ILE A 377 17.47 9.18 13.56
N GLN A 378 18.05 8.71 12.46
CA GLN A 378 18.50 9.57 11.38
C GLN A 378 17.55 9.48 10.21
N TYR A 379 17.17 10.63 9.66
CA TYR A 379 16.37 10.74 8.44
C TYR A 379 17.26 10.58 7.22
N GLN A 380 17.23 9.44 6.56
CA GLN A 380 18.04 9.13 5.38
C GLN A 380 17.36 9.57 4.09
N LYS A 381 16.03 9.63 4.11
CA LYS A 381 15.20 10.11 3.00
C LYS A 381 13.92 10.71 3.54
N TYR A 382 13.52 11.85 2.96
CA TYR A 382 12.20 12.44 3.15
C TYR A 382 11.79 13.11 1.84
N ARG A 383 10.87 12.46 1.07
CA ARG A 383 10.56 12.85 -0.32
C ARG A 383 9.95 14.24 -0.42
N ASP A 384 8.98 14.56 0.44
CA ASP A 384 8.20 15.81 0.39
C ASP A 384 8.59 16.82 1.48
N GLY A 385 9.64 16.53 2.25
CA GLY A 385 10.11 17.37 3.35
C GLY A 385 11.42 18.10 3.03
N GLU A 386 11.57 19.28 3.59
CA GLU A 386 12.88 19.87 3.72
C GLU A 386 13.69 19.07 4.75
N LEU A 387 14.89 18.59 4.36
CA LEU A 387 15.80 17.83 5.23
C LEU A 387 16.40 18.67 6.39
N ASN A 388 15.66 19.64 6.89
CA ASN A 388 16.07 20.43 8.07
C ASN A 388 16.02 19.59 9.37
N LEU A 389 15.19 18.54 9.39
CA LEU A 389 15.20 17.51 10.44
C LEU A 389 16.18 16.41 10.05
N ARG A 390 17.43 16.53 10.50
CA ARG A 390 18.46 15.52 10.19
C ARG A 390 18.35 14.29 11.07
N HIS A 391 17.93 14.44 12.32
CA HIS A 391 17.84 13.37 13.30
C HIS A 391 16.86 13.70 14.43
N SER A 392 16.42 12.66 15.13
CA SER A 392 15.68 12.73 16.39
C SER A 392 16.35 11.82 17.42
N VAL A 393 16.42 12.25 18.67
CA VAL A 393 16.87 11.41 19.77
C VAL A 393 15.67 11.00 20.60
N LEU A 394 15.53 9.69 20.82
CA LEU A 394 14.47 9.12 21.63
C LEU A 394 15.01 8.71 22.99
N VAL A 395 14.33 9.12 24.06
CA VAL A 395 14.42 8.46 25.37
C VAL A 395 13.86 7.04 25.19
N TRP A 396 14.54 6.04 25.77
CA TRP A 396 14.32 4.65 25.43
C TRP A 396 14.28 3.76 26.67
N ASN A 397 13.18 3.78 27.40
CA ASN A 397 12.96 2.86 28.52
C ASN A 397 11.86 1.86 28.17
N VAL A 398 12.26 0.76 27.59
CA VAL A 398 11.34 -0.30 27.12
C VAL A 398 10.69 -1.09 28.25
N ASP A 399 11.31 -1.14 29.43
CA ASP A 399 10.71 -1.85 30.56
C ASP A 399 9.48 -1.12 31.11
N SER A 400 9.50 0.21 31.13
CA SER A 400 8.36 1.02 31.53
C SER A 400 7.48 1.50 30.36
N GLY A 401 7.86 1.17 29.11
CA GLY A 401 7.18 1.68 27.92
C GLY A 401 7.36 3.17 27.65
N ASN A 402 8.28 3.83 28.40
CA ASN A 402 8.53 5.25 28.26
C ASN A 402 9.47 5.53 27.08
N ILE A 403 8.85 5.79 25.93
CA ILE A 403 9.53 6.10 24.66
C ILE A 403 8.97 7.45 24.19
N TYR A 404 9.83 8.43 24.04
CA TYR A 404 9.46 9.76 23.54
C TYR A 404 10.68 10.49 22.98
N GLU A 405 10.46 11.47 22.12
CA GLU A 405 11.53 12.29 21.58
C GLU A 405 12.05 13.25 22.65
N ASP A 406 13.35 13.17 22.90
CA ASP A 406 14.04 14.07 23.82
C ASP A 406 14.16 15.48 23.19
N ALA A 407 14.02 16.51 23.98
CA ALA A 407 14.30 17.89 23.56
C ALA A 407 15.83 18.06 23.48
N VAL A 408 16.43 17.68 22.36
CA VAL A 408 17.88 17.79 22.16
C VAL A 408 18.28 19.25 22.00
N GLN A 409 19.30 19.66 22.70
CA GLN A 409 20.06 20.85 22.35
C GLN A 409 20.90 20.52 21.12
N GLU A 410 20.86 21.37 20.10
CA GLU A 410 21.48 21.19 18.77
C GLU A 410 23.01 20.96 18.80
N ASP A 411 23.64 21.06 19.95
CA ASP A 411 25.10 21.06 20.12
C ASP A 411 25.70 19.68 20.51
N GLU A 412 24.90 18.60 20.61
CA GLU A 412 25.42 17.33 21.13
C GLU A 412 25.80 16.28 20.04
N PHE A 413 25.68 16.60 18.70
CA PHE A 413 25.98 15.61 17.65
C PHE A 413 26.70 16.21 16.43
#